data_925ffe12a47d4cd2d7fb3569a5a09d71
#
_entry.id   925ffe12a47d4cd2d7fb3569a5a09d71
#
_cell.length_a   1.000
_cell.length_b   1.000
_cell.length_c   1.000
_cell.angle_alpha   90.00
_cell.angle_beta   90.00
_cell.angle_gamma   90.00
#
_symmetry.space_group_name_H-M   'P 1'
#
loop_
_entity.id
_entity.type
_entity.pdbx_description
1 polymer ?
#
loop_
_entity_poly.entity_id
_entity_poly.type
_entity_poly.pdbx_seq_one_letter_code
_entity_poly.pdbx_strand_id
1 'polypeptide(L)'
;MPGEAGDVVTLWRPVGPGELKLIQDSGMRAFPPRLPEQPIFYPVLSEEYAVKIARDWNVPASGSGYVTRFEVRRSFLENYSVQKAGGSAHLEYWIPAGEISAFNEAIVGEIKVVAEFR
;
A
#
# COMPACT_ATOMS: atom_id res chain seq x y z
N MET A 1 -12.32 4.14 -23.80
CA MET A 1 -12.43 4.53 -23.23
C MET A 1 -11.56 4.82 -22.63
N PRO A 2 -11.20 4.78 -22.74
CA PRO A 2 -10.08 5.35 -22.22
C PRO A 2 -10.16 5.70 -20.80
N GLY A 3 -11.19 5.99 -20.35
CA GLY A 3 -11.30 6.58 -19.06
C GLY A 3 -10.67 5.82 -17.96
N GLU A 4 -10.67 4.52 -18.09
CA GLU A 4 -10.16 3.70 -17.01
C GLU A 4 -8.69 3.88 -16.79
N ALA A 5 -7.93 3.95 -17.84
CA ALA A 5 -6.49 4.06 -17.72
C ALA A 5 -6.08 5.37 -17.06
N GLY A 6 -6.89 6.42 -17.21
CA GLY A 6 -6.56 7.71 -16.62
C GLY A 6 -7.19 7.96 -15.29
N ASP A 7 -8.03 7.05 -14.81
CA ASP A 7 -8.79 7.29 -13.59
C ASP A 7 -8.27 6.44 -12.46
N VAL A 8 -7.01 6.69 -12.09
CA VAL A 8 -6.36 5.98 -11.01
C VAL A 8 -5.78 6.96 -10.00
N VAL A 9 -5.56 6.46 -8.80
CA VAL A 9 -4.90 7.20 -7.73
C VAL A 9 -3.62 6.46 -7.40
N THR A 10 -2.52 7.17 -7.34
CA THR A 10 -1.24 6.58 -6.95
C THR A 10 -1.15 6.52 -5.43
N LEU A 11 -0.81 5.35 -4.92
CA LEU A 11 -0.66 5.13 -3.49
C LEU A 11 0.66 4.44 -3.22
N TRP A 12 1.08 4.47 -1.97
CA TRP A 12 2.33 3.86 -1.52
C TRP A 12 2.05 3.00 -0.30
N ARG A 13 2.91 2.02 -0.08
CA ARG A 13 2.84 1.22 1.15
C ARG A 13 4.24 0.80 1.55
N PRO A 14 4.64 1.11 2.79
CA PRO A 14 5.90 0.60 3.33
C PRO A 14 5.69 -0.84 3.76
N VAL A 15 6.65 -1.71 3.43
CA VAL A 15 6.55 -3.13 3.77
C VAL A 15 7.89 -3.62 4.30
N GLY A 16 7.84 -4.66 5.14
CA GLY A 16 9.03 -5.36 5.56
C GLY A 16 9.39 -6.43 4.54
N PRO A 17 10.51 -7.16 4.77
CA PRO A 17 10.98 -8.15 3.81
C PRO A 17 10.03 -9.33 3.62
N GLY A 18 9.32 -9.72 4.67
CA GLY A 18 8.38 -10.83 4.57
C GLY A 18 7.20 -10.51 3.67
N GLU A 19 6.62 -9.33 3.83
CA GLU A 19 5.50 -8.93 2.99
C GLU A 19 5.96 -8.73 1.56
N LEU A 20 7.15 -8.17 1.36
CA LEU A 20 7.69 -7.98 0.02
C LEU A 20 7.83 -9.32 -0.71
N LYS A 21 8.31 -10.35 0.00
CA LYS A 21 8.45 -11.66 -0.62
C LYS A 21 7.10 -12.18 -1.12
N LEU A 22 6.06 -12.01 -0.33
CA LEU A 22 4.73 -12.47 -0.73
C LEU A 22 4.19 -11.67 -1.93
N ILE A 23 4.51 -10.37 -1.98
CA ILE A 23 4.15 -9.55 -3.14
C ILE A 23 4.89 -10.08 -4.37
N GLN A 24 6.19 -10.38 -4.25
CA GLN A 24 6.97 -10.94 -5.34
C GLN A 24 6.41 -12.27 -5.81
N ASP A 25 5.99 -13.12 -4.87
CA ASP A 25 5.40 -14.42 -5.19
C ASP A 25 4.10 -14.28 -5.99
N SER A 26 3.41 -13.15 -5.87
CA SER A 26 2.20 -12.89 -6.64
C SER A 26 2.49 -12.32 -8.02
N GLY A 27 3.77 -12.15 -8.38
CA GLY A 27 4.15 -11.51 -9.63
C GLY A 27 4.05 -10.00 -9.56
N MET A 28 4.20 -9.43 -8.37
CA MET A 28 4.10 -7.99 -8.12
C MET A 28 2.69 -7.47 -8.44
N ARG A 29 1.68 -8.29 -8.20
CA ARG A 29 0.31 -7.95 -8.57
C ARG A 29 -0.62 -7.81 -7.38
N ALA A 30 -0.27 -8.35 -6.22
CA ALA A 30 -1.20 -8.40 -5.09
C ALA A 30 -0.47 -8.30 -3.76
N PHE A 31 -1.13 -7.64 -2.81
CA PHE A 31 -0.70 -7.67 -1.42
C PHE A 31 -1.27 -8.93 -0.76
N PRO A 32 -0.52 -9.55 0.17
CA PRO A 32 -0.99 -10.78 0.81
C PRO A 32 -2.17 -10.53 1.74
N PRO A 33 -2.93 -11.58 2.08
CA PRO A 33 -3.99 -11.45 3.07
C PRO A 33 -3.43 -10.97 4.40
N ARG A 34 -4.26 -10.24 5.15
CA ARG A 34 -3.86 -9.76 6.46
C ARG A 34 -3.97 -10.89 7.48
N LEU A 35 -3.13 -10.82 8.51
CA LEU A 35 -3.21 -11.74 9.63
C LEU A 35 -4.42 -11.42 10.50
N PRO A 36 -4.95 -12.39 11.28
CA PRO A 36 -6.14 -12.13 12.11
C PRO A 36 -6.00 -10.94 13.05
N GLU A 37 -4.80 -10.69 13.54
CA GLU A 37 -4.55 -9.57 14.45
C GLU A 37 -4.34 -8.26 13.71
N GLN A 38 -4.45 -8.25 12.40
CA GLN A 38 -4.26 -7.06 11.57
C GLN A 38 -5.55 -6.77 10.77
N PRO A 39 -6.55 -6.18 11.41
CA PRO A 39 -7.87 -6.04 10.78
C PRO A 39 -7.94 -5.00 9.67
N ILE A 40 -6.92 -4.14 9.56
CA ILE A 40 -6.94 -3.04 8.58
C ILE A 40 -5.67 -3.07 7.72
N PHE A 41 -5.84 -2.76 6.44
CA PHE A 41 -4.75 -2.60 5.49
C PHE A 41 -4.62 -1.09 5.21
N TYR A 42 -3.39 -0.55 5.28
CA TYR A 42 -3.15 0.90 5.23
C TYR A 42 -2.30 1.32 4.05
N PRO A 43 -2.88 1.62 2.89
CA PRO A 43 -2.11 2.31 1.85
C PRO A 43 -2.08 3.80 2.17
N VAL A 44 -0.95 4.45 1.85
CA VAL A 44 -0.76 5.86 2.19
C VAL A 44 -0.71 6.73 0.94
N LEU A 45 -0.94 8.03 1.10
CA LEU A 45 -1.14 8.94 -0.01
C LEU A 45 0.10 9.73 -0.42
N SER A 46 1.24 9.54 0.26
CA SER A 46 2.46 10.22 -0.15
C SER A 46 3.66 9.29 0.01
N GLU A 47 4.63 9.48 -0.88
CA GLU A 47 5.87 8.70 -0.80
C GLU A 47 6.65 9.07 0.45
N GLU A 48 6.66 10.33 0.83
CA GLU A 48 7.38 10.80 2.01
C GLU A 48 6.89 10.10 3.28
N TYR A 49 5.59 9.94 3.43
CA TYR A 49 5.02 9.26 4.58
C TYR A 49 5.42 7.78 4.56
N ALA A 50 5.36 7.14 3.40
CA ALA A 50 5.76 5.74 3.27
C ALA A 50 7.25 5.55 3.59
N VAL A 51 8.10 6.46 3.12
CA VAL A 51 9.53 6.42 3.41
C VAL A 51 9.78 6.53 4.91
N LYS A 52 9.08 7.46 5.57
CA LYS A 52 9.22 7.64 7.01
C LYS A 52 8.90 6.35 7.76
N ILE A 53 7.80 5.70 7.39
CA ILE A 53 7.41 4.46 8.06
C ILE A 53 8.43 3.35 7.76
N ALA A 54 8.87 3.21 6.51
CA ALA A 54 9.84 2.16 6.16
C ALA A 54 11.12 2.34 6.95
N ARG A 55 11.65 3.55 7.00
CA ARG A 55 12.92 3.84 7.66
C ARG A 55 12.80 3.75 9.18
N ASP A 56 11.74 4.31 9.74
CA ASP A 56 11.63 4.47 11.20
C ASP A 56 10.97 3.28 11.89
N TRP A 57 10.18 2.48 11.17
CA TRP A 57 9.45 1.36 11.75
C TRP A 57 9.85 0.01 11.17
N ASN A 58 9.92 -0.11 9.84
CA ASN A 58 10.22 -1.41 9.24
C ASN A 58 11.67 -1.83 9.46
N VAL A 59 12.60 -0.90 9.36
CA VAL A 59 14.02 -1.24 9.56
C VAL A 59 14.26 -1.71 10.99
N PRO A 60 13.83 -0.98 12.04
CA PRO A 60 14.05 -1.47 13.41
C PRO A 60 13.32 -2.78 13.69
N ALA A 61 12.15 -2.99 13.10
CA ALA A 61 11.34 -4.18 13.39
C ALA A 61 11.82 -5.43 12.67
N SER A 62 12.35 -5.29 11.45
CA SER A 62 12.60 -6.43 10.58
C SER A 62 13.95 -6.40 9.88
N GLY A 63 14.78 -5.41 10.15
CA GLY A 63 16.12 -5.29 9.56
C GLY A 63 16.14 -4.57 8.23
N SER A 64 15.02 -4.46 7.52
CA SER A 64 14.94 -3.71 6.29
C SER A 64 13.51 -3.25 6.08
N GLY A 65 13.37 -2.21 5.24
CA GLY A 65 12.08 -1.67 4.88
C GLY A 65 12.09 -1.27 3.41
N TYR A 66 10.96 -1.41 2.77
CA TYR A 66 10.80 -1.13 1.34
C TYR A 66 9.57 -0.27 1.15
N VAL A 67 9.63 0.64 0.18
CA VAL A 67 8.46 1.42 -0.19
C VAL A 67 7.95 0.89 -1.51
N THR A 68 6.69 0.49 -1.55
CA THR A 68 6.03 0.09 -2.78
C THR A 68 5.15 1.22 -3.27
N ARG A 69 4.98 1.30 -4.60
CA ARG A 69 4.11 2.26 -5.25
C ARG A 69 3.22 1.52 -6.22
N PHE A 70 1.95 1.91 -6.26
CA PHE A 70 0.98 1.22 -7.11
C PHE A 70 -0.17 2.16 -7.41
N GLU A 71 -0.94 1.82 -8.45
CA GLU A 71 -2.08 2.63 -8.87
C GLU A 71 -3.36 1.86 -8.68
N VAL A 72 -4.38 2.51 -8.14
CA VAL A 72 -5.65 1.89 -7.79
C VAL A 72 -6.77 2.66 -8.46
N ARG A 73 -7.76 1.96 -8.99
CA ARG A 73 -8.91 2.61 -9.61
C ARG A 73 -9.58 3.55 -8.62
N ARG A 74 -9.79 4.79 -9.06
CA ARG A 74 -10.42 5.79 -8.21
C ARG A 74 -11.82 5.36 -7.76
N SER A 75 -12.56 4.70 -8.65
CA SER A 75 -13.91 4.25 -8.32
C SER A 75 -13.94 3.31 -7.13
N PHE A 76 -12.91 2.49 -6.95
CA PHE A 76 -12.82 1.62 -5.78
C PHE A 76 -12.63 2.45 -4.52
N LEU A 77 -11.74 3.44 -4.59
CA LEU A 77 -11.38 4.25 -3.42
C LEU A 77 -12.51 5.17 -2.98
N GLU A 78 -13.49 5.43 -3.84
CA GLU A 78 -14.65 6.25 -3.47
C GLU A 78 -15.47 5.63 -2.34
N ASN A 79 -15.27 4.34 -2.07
CA ASN A 79 -15.95 3.66 -0.98
C ASN A 79 -15.32 3.95 0.40
N TYR A 80 -14.22 4.68 0.43
CA TYR A 80 -13.45 4.89 1.66
C TYR A 80 -13.13 6.36 1.85
N SER A 81 -12.99 6.77 3.11
CA SER A 81 -12.56 8.13 3.44
C SER A 81 -11.06 8.17 3.67
N VAL A 82 -10.45 9.28 3.32
CA VAL A 82 -9.05 9.52 3.66
C VAL A 82 -8.96 9.82 5.15
N GLN A 83 -8.04 9.16 5.85
CA GLN A 83 -7.83 9.30 7.28
C GLN A 83 -6.53 10.03 7.55
N LYS A 84 -6.50 10.86 8.58
CA LYS A 84 -5.27 11.51 9.02
C LYS A 84 -4.68 10.71 10.17
N ALA A 85 -3.40 10.37 10.04
CA ALA A 85 -2.73 9.54 11.04
C ALA A 85 -1.62 10.31 11.73
N GLY A 86 -1.99 11.29 12.54
CA GLY A 86 -1.03 12.00 13.38
C GLY A 86 -0.48 13.30 12.81
N GLY A 87 -0.85 13.69 11.59
CA GLY A 87 -0.39 14.95 11.02
C GLY A 87 -1.08 15.19 9.70
N SER A 88 -1.12 16.46 9.28
CA SER A 88 -1.84 16.82 8.06
C SER A 88 -1.24 16.20 6.81
N ALA A 89 0.07 15.82 6.85
CA ALA A 89 0.73 15.18 5.73
C ALA A 89 0.70 13.65 5.81
N HIS A 90 0.17 13.09 6.90
CA HIS A 90 0.14 11.64 7.11
C HIS A 90 -1.25 11.12 6.77
N LEU A 91 -1.54 11.03 5.47
CA LEU A 91 -2.84 10.60 5.00
C LEU A 91 -2.81 9.15 4.54
N GLU A 92 -3.87 8.43 4.86
CA GLU A 92 -3.94 7.01 4.51
C GLU A 92 -5.39 6.59 4.32
N TYR A 93 -5.58 5.44 3.64
CA TYR A 93 -6.89 4.79 3.58
C TYR A 93 -6.89 3.62 4.56
N TRP A 94 -8.03 3.34 5.13
CA TRP A 94 -8.23 2.18 6.00
C TRP A 94 -9.10 1.17 5.27
N ILE A 95 -8.48 0.11 4.75
CA ILE A 95 -9.16 -0.92 3.99
C ILE A 95 -9.36 -2.12 4.90
N PRO A 96 -10.59 -2.52 5.21
CA PRO A 96 -10.82 -3.72 6.06
C PRO A 96 -10.14 -4.94 5.46
N ALA A 97 -9.56 -5.77 6.32
CA ALA A 97 -8.82 -6.95 5.87
C ALA A 97 -9.65 -7.86 4.95
N GLY A 98 -10.95 -7.95 5.20
CA GLY A 98 -11.83 -8.77 4.38
C GLY A 98 -12.02 -8.26 2.96
N GLU A 99 -11.57 -7.03 2.68
CA GLU A 99 -11.72 -6.41 1.37
C GLU A 99 -10.42 -6.32 0.60
N ILE A 100 -9.34 -6.94 1.10
CA ILE A 100 -8.05 -6.84 0.44
C ILE A 100 -8.05 -7.50 -0.94
N SER A 101 -8.85 -8.56 -1.14
CA SER A 101 -8.96 -9.16 -2.46
C SER A 101 -9.56 -8.19 -3.47
N ALA A 102 -10.60 -7.48 -3.08
CA ALA A 102 -11.21 -6.47 -3.94
C ALA A 102 -10.25 -5.33 -4.20
N PHE A 103 -9.48 -4.94 -3.18
CA PHE A 103 -8.45 -3.92 -3.34
C PHE A 103 -7.41 -4.35 -4.37
N ASN A 104 -6.94 -5.59 -4.27
CA ASN A 104 -5.95 -6.11 -5.22
C ASN A 104 -6.48 -6.10 -6.65
N GLU A 105 -7.75 -6.43 -6.83
CA GLU A 105 -8.35 -6.42 -8.16
C GLU A 105 -8.47 -5.01 -8.73
N ALA A 106 -8.48 -4.00 -7.87
CA ALA A 106 -8.56 -2.61 -8.29
C ALA A 106 -7.18 -2.02 -8.64
N ILE A 107 -6.09 -2.74 -8.37
CA ILE A 107 -4.75 -2.27 -8.73
C ILE A 107 -4.59 -2.38 -10.24
N VAL A 108 -4.11 -1.30 -10.86
CA VAL A 108 -3.87 -1.24 -12.29
C VAL A 108 -2.37 -1.37 -12.52
N GLY A 109 -1.95 -2.42 -13.24
CA GLY A 109 -0.54 -2.66 -13.49
C GLY A 109 0.13 -3.36 -12.31
N GLU A 110 1.44 -3.19 -12.20
CA GLU A 110 2.22 -3.87 -11.18
C GLU A 110 2.55 -2.96 -10.00
N ILE A 111 2.73 -3.60 -8.85
CA ILE A 111 3.28 -2.95 -7.66
C ILE A 111 4.78 -2.79 -7.89
N LYS A 112 5.34 -1.61 -7.61
CA LYS A 112 6.76 -1.34 -7.86
C LYS A 112 7.45 -0.99 -6.56
N VAL A 113 8.68 -1.48 -6.38
CA VAL A 113 9.51 -1.08 -5.26
C VAL A 113 10.27 0.17 -5.68
N VAL A 114 10.06 1.27 -4.99
CA VAL A 114 10.65 2.56 -5.34
C VAL A 114 11.71 3.03 -4.35
N ALA A 115 11.83 2.38 -3.19
CA ALA A 115 12.86 2.71 -2.20
C ALA A 115 13.13 1.51 -1.32
N GLU A 116 14.37 1.44 -0.81
CA GLU A 116 14.79 0.36 0.07
C GLU A 116 15.66 0.93 1.17
N PHE A 117 15.46 0.48 2.40
CA PHE A 117 16.20 0.94 3.58
C PHE A 117 16.66 -0.27 4.39
N ARG A 118 17.86 -0.13 5.00
CA ARG A 118 18.43 -1.22 5.79
C ARG A 118 18.98 -0.73 7.11
#